data_6c51e52c64eed227f6c5da60ae3fbfec
#
_entry.id   6c51e52c64eed227f6c5da60ae3fbfec
#
_cell.length_a   1.000
_cell.length_b   1.000
_cell.length_c   1.000
_cell.angle_alpha   90.00
_cell.angle_beta   90.00
_cell.angle_gamma   90.00
#
_symmetry.space_group_name_H-M   'P 1'
#
loop_
_entity.id
_entity.type
_entity.pdbx_description
1 polymer ?
#
loop_
_entity_poly.entity_id
_entity_poly.type
_entity_poly.pdbx_seq_one_letter_code
_entity_poly.pdbx_strand_id
1 'polypeptide(L)'
;MPETKPPKRPAKPKTTTSQGVAPSQGKETPIAAKKTGRPSKYTPEIAQEVFHRISTGEPLLQICKDERMPKRQTFYDWLASDDSLSVQFARAREEGCEAMADETLVIADERPEINPIIDSKTGEVIRIDLSSAYIQWQRNRIDTRLKLLACWNPSKYGTKVQMGGDPKNPLKIEVKTEAEQSLAELLKHAELKRQVANNE
;
A
#
# COMPACT_ATOMS: atom_id res chain seq x y z
N MET A 1 23.85 57.76 -11.26
CA MET A 1 23.75 56.39 -11.76
C MET A 1 22.41 56.26 -12.45
N PRO A 2 22.32 56.16 -13.78
CA PRO A 2 21.04 56.11 -14.49
C PRO A 2 20.53 54.68 -14.64
N GLU A 3 19.25 54.55 -14.41
CA GLU A 3 18.41 53.34 -14.64
C GLU A 3 18.32 53.03 -16.15
N THR A 4 18.55 51.78 -16.51
CA THR A 4 18.32 51.27 -17.86
C THR A 4 17.06 50.44 -17.95
N LYS A 5 16.12 50.93 -18.71
CA LYS A 5 14.81 50.38 -19.02
C LYS A 5 14.91 49.23 -20.05
N PRO A 6 14.15 48.13 -19.94
CA PRO A 6 14.16 46.99 -20.88
C PRO A 6 13.38 47.31 -22.18
N PRO A 7 13.73 46.67 -23.31
CA PRO A 7 13.12 46.98 -24.62
C PRO A 7 11.78 46.27 -24.84
N LYS A 8 10.89 46.92 -25.61
CA LYS A 8 9.55 46.54 -25.98
C LYS A 8 9.55 45.41 -27.05
N ARG A 9 8.62 44.49 -26.91
CA ARG A 9 8.25 43.46 -27.90
C ARG A 9 7.68 44.11 -29.18
N PRO A 10 7.98 43.55 -30.37
CA PRO A 10 7.28 43.93 -31.60
C PRO A 10 5.98 43.15 -31.80
N ALA A 11 5.03 43.80 -32.49
CA ALA A 11 3.66 43.39 -32.74
C ALA A 11 3.53 42.34 -33.86
N LYS A 12 2.45 41.54 -33.77
CA LYS A 12 1.99 40.58 -34.79
C LYS A 12 1.39 41.27 -35.98
N PRO A 13 1.59 40.79 -37.22
CA PRO A 13 0.75 41.18 -38.35
C PRO A 13 -0.52 40.31 -38.47
N LYS A 14 -1.59 40.97 -38.90
CA LYS A 14 -2.91 40.44 -39.18
C LYS A 14 -3.04 40.02 -40.66
N THR A 15 -3.90 38.98 -40.88
CA THR A 15 -4.87 38.80 -41.94
C THR A 15 -4.37 38.36 -43.34
N THR A 16 -5.00 37.35 -43.95
CA THR A 16 -6.16 37.57 -44.85
C THR A 16 -6.76 36.25 -45.34
N THR A 17 -8.08 36.24 -45.43
CA THR A 17 -9.03 35.27 -45.94
C THR A 17 -8.84 34.94 -47.43
N SER A 18 -9.07 33.68 -47.85
CA SER A 18 -9.94 33.37 -49.01
C SER A 18 -10.19 31.86 -49.18
N GLN A 19 -11.39 31.51 -49.09
CA GLN A 19 -12.33 30.68 -49.87
C GLN A 19 -11.81 29.48 -50.67
N GLY A 20 -12.44 28.32 -50.37
CA GLY A 20 -13.11 27.51 -51.40
C GLY A 20 -12.46 26.17 -51.74
N VAL A 21 -13.27 25.15 -51.55
CA VAL A 21 -13.50 23.91 -52.31
C VAL A 21 -13.42 22.65 -51.46
N ALA A 22 -14.57 21.99 -51.30
CA ALA A 22 -14.80 20.64 -50.81
C ALA A 22 -14.74 19.61 -51.96
N PRO A 23 -15.00 18.29 -51.73
CA PRO A 23 -14.51 17.38 -50.69
C PRO A 23 -13.82 16.13 -51.31
N SER A 24 -12.96 15.47 -50.60
CA SER A 24 -12.62 14.09 -50.92
C SER A 24 -12.52 13.24 -49.60
N GLN A 25 -13.29 12.18 -49.58
CA GLN A 25 -13.33 11.16 -48.56
C GLN A 25 -11.96 10.48 -48.41
N GLY A 26 -11.34 10.62 -47.25
CA GLY A 26 -10.12 9.92 -46.87
C GLY A 26 -10.29 9.35 -45.47
N LYS A 27 -10.13 8.03 -45.37
CA LYS A 27 -10.21 7.19 -44.18
C LYS A 27 -9.61 7.86 -42.96
N GLU A 28 -10.41 8.07 -41.90
CA GLU A 28 -9.97 8.49 -40.60
C GLU A 28 -9.24 7.32 -39.92
N THR A 29 -7.93 7.36 -39.89
CA THR A 29 -7.13 6.64 -38.89
C THR A 29 -7.21 7.41 -37.58
N PRO A 30 -7.52 6.78 -36.44
CA PRO A 30 -7.55 7.47 -35.14
C PRO A 30 -6.14 7.97 -34.81
N ILE A 31 -6.00 9.29 -34.85
CA ILE A 31 -4.77 9.97 -34.39
C ILE A 31 -4.66 9.74 -32.88
N ALA A 32 -3.78 8.83 -32.46
CA ALA A 32 -3.42 8.66 -31.08
C ALA A 32 -2.95 10.02 -30.54
N ALA A 33 -3.71 10.57 -29.60
CA ALA A 33 -3.40 11.83 -28.95
C ALA A 33 -2.00 11.72 -28.33
N LYS A 34 -1.02 12.46 -28.85
CA LYS A 34 0.31 12.59 -28.26
C LYS A 34 0.14 13.21 -26.88
N LYS A 35 0.35 12.42 -25.82
CA LYS A 35 0.46 12.91 -24.44
C LYS A 35 1.65 13.87 -24.38
N THR A 36 1.38 15.17 -24.44
CA THR A 36 2.36 16.25 -24.24
C THR A 36 2.62 16.36 -22.74
N GLY A 37 3.58 15.55 -22.23
CA GLY A 37 4.06 15.59 -20.87
C GLY A 37 5.54 15.22 -20.84
N ARG A 38 6.23 15.57 -19.73
CA ARG A 38 7.60 15.11 -19.50
C ARG A 38 7.64 13.60 -19.70
N PRO A 39 8.63 13.03 -20.43
CA PRO A 39 8.72 11.59 -20.65
C PRO A 39 8.60 10.85 -19.34
N SER A 40 7.61 9.95 -19.24
CA SER A 40 7.48 9.06 -18.10
C SER A 40 8.75 8.22 -18.01
N LYS A 41 9.37 8.15 -16.83
CA LYS A 41 10.49 7.21 -16.55
C LYS A 41 10.01 5.75 -16.48
N TYR A 42 8.77 5.48 -16.87
CA TYR A 42 8.24 4.13 -16.89
C TYR A 42 8.95 3.31 -17.96
N THR A 43 9.56 2.22 -17.51
CA THR A 43 9.98 1.10 -18.36
C THR A 43 9.49 -0.19 -17.71
N PRO A 44 9.09 -1.19 -18.49
CA PRO A 44 8.64 -2.48 -17.94
C PRO A 44 9.70 -3.13 -17.04
N GLU A 45 10.98 -2.96 -17.37
CA GLU A 45 12.10 -3.52 -16.62
C GLU A 45 12.19 -2.91 -15.22
N ILE A 46 12.01 -1.59 -15.10
CA ILE A 46 12.01 -0.90 -13.80
C ILE A 46 10.82 -1.37 -12.96
N ALA A 47 9.64 -1.52 -13.57
CA ALA A 47 8.46 -2.01 -12.85
C ALA A 47 8.69 -3.45 -12.34
N GLN A 48 9.25 -4.33 -13.16
CA GLN A 48 9.58 -5.70 -12.77
C GLN A 48 10.65 -5.75 -11.68
N GLU A 49 11.68 -4.90 -11.74
CA GLU A 49 12.70 -4.81 -10.69
C GLU A 49 12.08 -4.37 -9.36
N VAL A 50 11.18 -3.39 -9.37
CA VAL A 50 10.45 -2.98 -8.17
C VAL A 50 9.61 -4.13 -7.60
N PHE A 51 8.87 -4.85 -8.44
CA PHE A 51 8.08 -6.01 -7.99
C PHE A 51 8.95 -7.12 -7.42
N HIS A 52 10.07 -7.43 -8.06
CA HIS A 52 11.01 -8.43 -7.57
C HIS A 52 11.58 -8.05 -6.19
N ARG A 53 11.99 -6.80 -6.00
CA ARG A 53 12.50 -6.32 -4.70
C ARG A 53 11.43 -6.32 -3.62
N ILE A 54 10.17 -6.04 -3.97
CA ILE A 54 9.04 -6.14 -3.04
C ILE A 54 8.77 -7.60 -2.67
N SER A 55 8.82 -8.54 -3.62
CA SER A 55 8.59 -9.96 -3.35
C SER A 55 9.68 -10.59 -2.48
N THR A 56 10.88 -9.99 -2.43
CA THR A 56 11.93 -10.37 -1.48
C THR A 56 11.80 -9.72 -0.11
N GLY A 57 10.71 -8.97 0.14
CA GLY A 57 10.43 -8.34 1.43
C GLY A 57 11.00 -6.94 1.60
N GLU A 58 11.63 -6.34 0.56
CA GLU A 58 12.17 -4.99 0.68
C GLU A 58 11.05 -3.95 0.69
N PRO A 59 11.06 -2.99 1.64
CA PRO A 59 10.04 -1.95 1.71
C PRO A 59 10.11 -1.00 0.50
N LEU A 60 8.96 -0.69 -0.11
CA LEU A 60 8.87 0.24 -1.25
C LEU A 60 9.57 1.57 -0.99
N LEU A 61 9.53 2.08 0.25
CA LEU A 61 10.21 3.32 0.62
C LEU A 61 11.73 3.21 0.47
N GLN A 62 12.31 2.04 0.73
CA GLN A 62 13.73 1.79 0.58
C GLN A 62 14.11 1.71 -0.91
N ILE A 63 13.32 0.98 -1.68
CA ILE A 63 13.49 0.85 -3.14
C ILE A 63 13.49 2.24 -3.81
N CYS A 64 12.53 3.11 -3.43
CA CYS A 64 12.41 4.45 -3.99
C CYS A 64 13.53 5.44 -3.59
N LYS A 65 14.47 5.04 -2.73
CA LYS A 65 15.69 5.84 -2.42
C LYS A 65 16.78 5.66 -3.48
N ASP A 66 16.73 4.60 -4.24
CA ASP A 66 17.65 4.37 -5.35
C ASP A 66 17.39 5.39 -6.46
N GLU A 67 18.44 6.08 -6.95
CA GLU A 67 18.31 7.12 -7.98
C GLU A 67 17.77 6.61 -9.30
N ARG A 68 17.95 5.31 -9.61
CA ARG A 68 17.44 4.66 -10.81
C ARG A 68 15.95 4.36 -10.70
N MET A 69 15.41 4.26 -9.48
CA MET A 69 14.04 3.88 -9.23
C MET A 69 13.08 5.07 -9.29
N PRO A 70 11.79 4.83 -9.56
CA PRO A 70 10.79 5.88 -9.54
C PRO A 70 10.59 6.40 -8.13
N LYS A 71 10.19 7.67 -8.00
CA LYS A 71 9.68 8.18 -6.74
C LYS A 71 8.39 7.45 -6.38
N ARG A 72 8.15 7.28 -5.09
CA ARG A 72 6.97 6.58 -4.56
C ARG A 72 5.65 7.04 -5.21
N GLN A 73 5.44 8.36 -5.35
CA GLN A 73 4.25 8.91 -5.97
C GLN A 73 4.13 8.47 -7.44
N THR A 74 5.21 8.59 -8.20
CA THR A 74 5.23 8.18 -9.61
C THR A 74 4.91 6.71 -9.79
N PHE A 75 5.37 5.85 -8.87
CA PHE A 75 5.05 4.43 -8.89
C PHE A 75 3.56 4.17 -8.65
N TYR A 76 2.94 4.85 -7.68
CA TYR A 76 1.50 4.75 -7.47
C TYR A 76 0.68 5.32 -8.64
N ASP A 77 1.16 6.37 -9.31
CA ASP A 77 0.53 6.89 -10.53
C ASP A 77 0.55 5.85 -11.67
N TRP A 78 1.62 5.04 -11.78
CA TRP A 78 1.67 3.91 -12.72
C TRP A 78 0.65 2.83 -12.38
N LEU A 79 0.56 2.44 -11.11
CA LEU A 79 -0.42 1.45 -10.65
C LEU A 79 -1.86 1.92 -10.91
N ALA A 80 -2.14 3.22 -10.73
CA ALA A 80 -3.45 3.79 -10.99
C ALA A 80 -3.80 3.86 -12.48
N SER A 81 -2.78 3.87 -13.37
CA SER A 81 -2.97 3.94 -14.81
C SER A 81 -3.07 2.57 -15.51
N ASP A 82 -2.68 1.50 -14.82
CA ASP A 82 -2.65 0.14 -15.37
C ASP A 82 -3.03 -0.90 -14.30
N ASP A 83 -4.22 -1.48 -14.47
CA ASP A 83 -4.76 -2.50 -13.57
C ASP A 83 -3.89 -3.76 -13.52
N SER A 84 -3.21 -4.10 -14.62
CA SER A 84 -2.33 -5.27 -14.67
C SER A 84 -1.11 -5.10 -13.75
N LEU A 85 -0.57 -3.88 -13.64
CA LEU A 85 0.51 -3.55 -12.70
C LEU A 85 0.01 -3.61 -11.26
N SER A 86 -1.23 -3.20 -11.01
CA SER A 86 -1.86 -3.28 -9.68
C SER A 86 -1.99 -4.72 -9.20
N VAL A 87 -2.39 -5.64 -10.08
CA VAL A 87 -2.48 -7.08 -9.77
C VAL A 87 -1.09 -7.66 -9.48
N GLN A 88 -0.08 -7.34 -10.31
CA GLN A 88 1.29 -7.78 -10.09
C GLN A 88 1.88 -7.25 -8.78
N PHE A 89 1.59 -5.99 -8.45
CA PHE A 89 2.01 -5.38 -7.18
C PHE A 89 1.38 -6.07 -5.97
N ALA A 90 0.07 -6.39 -6.04
CA ALA A 90 -0.62 -7.10 -4.97
C ALA A 90 0.02 -8.49 -4.74
N ARG A 91 0.32 -9.22 -5.81
CA ARG A 91 1.00 -10.51 -5.74
C ARG A 91 2.42 -10.39 -5.17
N ALA A 92 3.21 -9.43 -5.65
CA ALA A 92 4.55 -9.18 -5.13
C ALA A 92 4.54 -8.84 -3.63
N ARG A 93 3.53 -8.12 -3.15
CA ARG A 93 3.35 -7.85 -1.72
C ARG A 93 2.99 -9.09 -0.92
N GLU A 94 2.20 -10.00 -1.48
CA GLU A 94 1.86 -11.25 -0.82
C GLU A 94 3.11 -12.15 -0.68
N GLU A 95 3.88 -12.30 -1.76
CA GLU A 95 5.16 -13.01 -1.75
C GLU A 95 6.15 -12.36 -0.75
N GLY A 96 6.19 -11.03 -0.69
CA GLY A 96 7.01 -10.30 0.29
C GLY A 96 6.61 -10.51 1.75
N CYS A 97 5.32 -10.78 2.03
CA CYS A 97 4.89 -11.20 3.36
C CYS A 97 5.45 -12.59 3.71
N GLU A 98 5.50 -13.51 2.76
CA GLU A 98 6.10 -14.84 2.96
C GLU A 98 7.59 -14.73 3.22
N ALA A 99 8.32 -13.96 2.40
CA ALA A 99 9.74 -13.70 2.61
C ALA A 99 10.03 -13.09 4.00
N MET A 100 9.19 -12.16 4.46
CA MET A 100 9.29 -11.58 5.80
C MET A 100 9.02 -12.61 6.92
N ALA A 101 8.10 -13.54 6.70
CA ALA A 101 7.82 -14.62 7.65
C ALA A 101 9.03 -15.57 7.76
N ASP A 102 9.62 -15.96 6.63
CA ASP A 102 10.82 -16.79 6.58
C ASP A 102 12.02 -16.09 7.25
N GLU A 103 12.24 -14.80 6.96
CA GLU A 103 13.27 -14.00 7.64
C GLU A 103 13.06 -13.98 9.16
N THR A 104 11.80 -13.98 9.63
CA THR A 104 11.49 -14.00 11.06
C THR A 104 11.97 -15.29 11.71
N LEU A 105 11.84 -16.42 11.02
CA LEU A 105 12.37 -17.71 11.50
C LEU A 105 13.91 -17.70 11.53
N VAL A 106 14.55 -17.19 10.48
CA VAL A 106 16.02 -17.05 10.45
C VAL A 106 16.53 -16.22 11.64
N ILE A 107 15.86 -15.10 11.94
CA ILE A 107 16.20 -14.24 13.08
C ILE A 107 15.99 -14.98 14.41
N ALA A 108 14.92 -15.79 14.52
CA ALA A 108 14.62 -16.53 15.74
C ALA A 108 15.65 -17.63 16.01
N ASP A 109 16.18 -18.24 14.96
CA ASP A 109 17.19 -19.33 15.03
C ASP A 109 18.63 -18.81 15.09
N GLU A 110 18.83 -17.49 14.91
CA GLU A 110 20.15 -16.86 14.99
C GLU A 110 20.70 -16.99 16.40
N ARG A 111 21.86 -17.65 16.51
CA ARG A 111 22.53 -17.79 17.80
C ARG A 111 23.12 -16.47 18.25
N PRO A 112 22.87 -16.05 19.51
CA PRO A 112 23.47 -14.84 20.04
C PRO A 112 24.99 -14.97 20.09
N GLU A 113 25.70 -13.89 19.79
CA GLU A 113 27.14 -13.82 19.98
C GLU A 113 27.46 -14.03 21.47
N ILE A 114 28.33 -14.97 21.72
CA ILE A 114 28.77 -15.32 23.05
C ILE A 114 30.03 -14.51 23.34
N ASN A 115 29.96 -13.63 24.35
CA ASN A 115 31.11 -12.92 24.87
C ASN A 115 31.62 -13.63 26.14
N PRO A 116 32.65 -14.49 26.00
CA PRO A 116 33.22 -15.14 27.18
C PRO A 116 33.99 -14.12 28.05
N ILE A 117 33.67 -14.04 29.32
CA ILE A 117 34.49 -13.31 30.28
C ILE A 117 35.60 -14.28 30.73
N ILE A 118 36.84 -13.94 30.38
CA ILE A 118 38.02 -14.76 30.66
C ILE A 118 38.74 -14.21 31.90
N ASP A 119 39.13 -15.07 32.81
CA ASP A 119 40.00 -14.71 33.91
C ASP A 119 41.38 -14.31 33.37
N SER A 120 41.79 -13.08 33.65
CA SER A 120 43.05 -12.53 33.18
C SER A 120 44.29 -13.26 33.75
N LYS A 121 44.13 -14.07 34.83
CA LYS A 121 45.22 -14.78 35.51
C LYS A 121 45.32 -16.24 35.09
N THR A 122 44.17 -16.90 34.92
CA THR A 122 44.15 -18.34 34.62
C THR A 122 43.85 -18.63 33.15
N GLY A 123 43.31 -17.68 32.40
CA GLY A 123 42.87 -17.86 30.99
C GLY A 123 41.59 -18.71 30.86
N GLU A 124 40.95 -19.06 31.99
CA GLU A 124 39.72 -19.84 32.01
C GLU A 124 38.47 -18.96 31.79
N VAL A 125 37.45 -19.52 31.16
CA VAL A 125 36.15 -18.83 30.96
C VAL A 125 35.38 -18.85 32.28
N ILE A 126 35.29 -17.70 32.95
CA ILE A 126 34.56 -17.55 34.22
C ILE A 126 33.05 -17.55 34.01
N ARG A 127 32.61 -16.86 32.96
CA ARG A 127 31.19 -16.63 32.67
C ARG A 127 30.98 -16.34 31.20
N ILE A 128 29.85 -16.81 30.68
CA ILE A 128 29.34 -16.45 29.37
C ILE A 128 28.30 -15.37 29.62
N ASP A 129 28.54 -14.17 29.07
CA ASP A 129 27.58 -13.08 29.16
C ASP A 129 26.84 -12.95 27.83
N LEU A 130 25.54 -13.21 27.88
CA LEU A 130 24.63 -12.94 26.76
C LEU A 130 24.17 -11.49 26.89
N SER A 131 24.46 -10.66 25.89
CA SER A 131 23.99 -9.28 25.91
C SER A 131 22.46 -9.23 25.95
N SER A 132 21.90 -8.81 27.08
CA SER A 132 20.46 -8.63 27.24
C SER A 132 19.89 -7.64 26.21
N ALA A 133 20.68 -6.63 25.83
CA ALA A 133 20.33 -5.66 24.82
C ALA A 133 20.20 -6.32 23.42
N TYR A 134 21.08 -7.27 23.07
CA TYR A 134 21.01 -8.03 21.83
C TYR A 134 19.74 -8.91 21.79
N ILE A 135 19.47 -9.64 22.86
CA ILE A 135 18.26 -10.47 22.97
C ILE A 135 17.01 -9.63 22.83
N GLN A 136 16.95 -8.48 23.51
CA GLN A 136 15.81 -7.56 23.43
C GLN A 136 15.65 -6.97 22.01
N TRP A 137 16.75 -6.64 21.34
CA TRP A 137 16.73 -6.14 19.97
C TRP A 137 16.20 -7.22 18.99
N GLN A 138 16.65 -8.46 19.08
CA GLN A 138 16.14 -9.58 18.27
C GLN A 138 14.64 -9.80 18.52
N ARG A 139 14.23 -9.82 19.79
CA ARG A 139 12.81 -9.93 20.15
C ARG A 139 11.96 -8.82 19.53
N ASN A 140 12.42 -7.58 19.57
CA ASN A 140 11.72 -6.45 18.97
C ASN A 140 11.63 -6.59 17.43
N ARG A 141 12.65 -7.12 16.77
CA ARG A 141 12.62 -7.41 15.33
C ARG A 141 11.55 -8.44 15.00
N ILE A 142 11.48 -9.54 15.73
CA ILE A 142 10.50 -10.62 15.56
C ILE A 142 9.09 -10.08 15.81
N ASP A 143 8.86 -9.47 16.97
CA ASP A 143 7.54 -8.95 17.37
C ASP A 143 6.99 -7.92 16.36
N THR A 144 7.85 -7.04 15.86
CA THR A 144 7.44 -6.05 14.85
C THR A 144 7.02 -6.71 13.55
N ARG A 145 7.78 -7.70 13.06
CA ARG A 145 7.44 -8.44 11.83
C ARG A 145 6.14 -9.21 11.96
N LEU A 146 5.95 -9.94 13.06
CA LEU A 146 4.73 -10.70 13.32
C LEU A 146 3.49 -9.79 13.37
N LYS A 147 3.60 -8.63 14.03
CA LYS A 147 2.51 -7.65 14.07
C LYS A 147 2.18 -7.09 12.67
N LEU A 148 3.20 -6.78 11.87
CA LEU A 148 3.00 -6.30 10.50
C LEU A 148 2.37 -7.37 9.61
N LEU A 149 2.82 -8.62 9.69
CA LEU A 149 2.26 -9.76 8.97
C LEU A 149 0.79 -9.97 9.33
N ALA A 150 0.44 -9.94 10.63
CA ALA A 150 -0.94 -10.04 11.07
C ALA A 150 -1.85 -8.92 10.56
N CYS A 151 -1.31 -7.69 10.42
CA CYS A 151 -2.05 -6.56 9.86
C CYS A 151 -2.19 -6.61 8.33
N TRP A 152 -1.14 -7.04 7.61
CA TRP A 152 -1.12 -7.01 6.16
C TRP A 152 -1.82 -8.22 5.52
N ASN A 153 -1.71 -9.38 6.15
CA ASN A 153 -2.39 -10.59 5.71
C ASN A 153 -3.05 -11.31 6.91
N PRO A 154 -4.16 -10.75 7.44
CA PRO A 154 -4.84 -11.28 8.61
C PRO A 154 -5.43 -12.66 8.39
N SER A 155 -5.77 -13.03 7.15
CA SER A 155 -6.30 -14.36 6.82
C SER A 155 -5.27 -15.47 7.03
N LYS A 156 -3.98 -15.21 6.80
CA LYS A 156 -2.88 -16.18 6.93
C LYS A 156 -2.17 -16.08 8.28
N TYR A 157 -1.89 -14.86 8.76
CA TYR A 157 -1.06 -14.62 9.95
C TYR A 157 -1.83 -13.99 11.12
N GLY A 158 -3.11 -13.64 10.94
CA GLY A 158 -3.93 -13.08 12.00
C GLY A 158 -4.31 -14.09 13.07
N THR A 159 -4.55 -13.63 14.28
CA THR A 159 -5.07 -14.46 15.36
C THR A 159 -6.50 -14.88 15.04
N LYS A 160 -6.72 -16.17 14.82
CA LYS A 160 -8.06 -16.72 14.59
C LYS A 160 -8.73 -16.93 15.94
N VAL A 161 -9.75 -16.14 16.23
CA VAL A 161 -10.63 -16.38 17.38
C VAL A 161 -11.75 -17.30 16.91
N GLN A 162 -11.74 -18.55 17.36
CA GLN A 162 -12.87 -19.45 17.17
C GLN A 162 -13.89 -19.15 18.27
N MET A 163 -14.99 -18.51 17.90
CA MET A 163 -16.15 -18.39 18.79
C MET A 163 -16.95 -19.69 18.71
N GLY A 164 -16.63 -20.63 19.58
CA GLY A 164 -17.42 -21.84 19.76
C GLY A 164 -18.58 -21.56 20.72
N GLY A 165 -19.81 -21.67 20.24
CA GLY A 165 -20.99 -21.69 21.09
C GLY A 165 -21.22 -23.10 21.63
N ASP A 166 -21.79 -23.23 22.85
CA ASP A 166 -22.33 -24.49 23.34
C ASP A 166 -23.45 -24.94 22.38
N PRO A 167 -23.42 -26.19 21.88
CA PRO A 167 -24.49 -26.72 21.02
C PRO A 167 -25.91 -26.60 21.63
N LYS A 168 -26.00 -26.56 22.97
CA LYS A 168 -27.25 -26.39 23.71
C LYS A 168 -27.64 -24.91 23.90
N ASN A 169 -26.71 -23.99 23.72
CA ASN A 169 -26.95 -22.54 23.83
C ASN A 169 -26.15 -21.76 22.75
N PRO A 170 -26.56 -21.84 21.47
CA PRO A 170 -25.86 -21.18 20.40
C PRO A 170 -25.87 -19.67 20.59
N LEU A 171 -24.71 -19.03 20.34
CA LEU A 171 -24.60 -17.58 20.34
C LEU A 171 -25.47 -17.00 19.24
N LYS A 172 -26.55 -16.31 19.61
CA LYS A 172 -27.39 -15.54 18.68
C LYS A 172 -26.70 -14.20 18.42
N ILE A 173 -26.02 -14.07 17.27
CA ILE A 173 -25.49 -12.77 16.83
C ILE A 173 -26.60 -12.09 16.02
N GLU A 174 -27.34 -11.18 16.63
CA GLU A 174 -28.27 -10.31 15.91
C GLU A 174 -27.48 -9.17 15.27
N VAL A 175 -27.14 -9.30 13.99
CA VAL A 175 -26.59 -8.21 13.20
C VAL A 175 -27.76 -7.38 12.71
N LYS A 176 -28.11 -6.34 13.46
CA LYS A 176 -29.11 -5.34 13.00
C LYS A 176 -28.42 -4.42 12.00
N THR A 177 -28.74 -4.56 10.73
CA THR A 177 -28.32 -3.61 9.72
C THR A 177 -29.06 -2.28 9.91
N GLU A 178 -28.41 -1.15 9.52
CA GLU A 178 -29.05 0.18 9.61
C GLU A 178 -30.42 0.23 8.90
N ALA A 179 -30.55 -0.54 7.81
CA ALA A 179 -31.82 -0.69 7.09
C ALA A 179 -32.91 -1.37 7.92
N GLU A 180 -32.60 -2.40 8.72
CA GLU A 180 -33.54 -3.08 9.61
C GLU A 180 -33.92 -2.21 10.80
N GLN A 181 -33.00 -1.40 11.31
CA GLN A 181 -33.28 -0.41 12.36
C GLN A 181 -34.25 0.65 11.85
N SER A 182 -34.01 1.21 10.67
CA SER A 182 -34.87 2.19 10.02
C SER A 182 -36.26 1.63 9.73
N LEU A 183 -36.37 0.36 9.28
CA LEU A 183 -37.64 -0.30 9.04
C LEU A 183 -38.43 -0.53 10.35
N ALA A 184 -37.73 -0.94 11.41
CA ALA A 184 -38.36 -1.13 12.73
C ALA A 184 -38.89 0.17 13.31
N GLU A 185 -38.20 1.29 13.12
CA GLU A 185 -38.66 2.62 13.52
C GLU A 185 -39.90 3.07 12.72
N LEU A 186 -39.90 2.85 11.40
CA LEU A 186 -41.04 3.16 10.54
C LEU A 186 -42.30 2.37 10.94
N LEU A 187 -42.14 1.06 11.24
CA LEU A 187 -43.21 0.21 11.69
C LEU A 187 -43.80 0.70 13.04
N LYS A 188 -42.97 1.05 14.03
CA LYS A 188 -43.39 1.62 15.29
C LYS A 188 -44.18 2.91 15.09
N HIS A 189 -43.72 3.77 14.20
CA HIS A 189 -44.40 5.04 13.90
C HIS A 189 -45.76 4.82 13.21
N ALA A 190 -45.87 3.81 12.36
CA ALA A 190 -47.11 3.44 11.71
C ALA A 190 -48.15 2.85 12.70
N GLU A 191 -47.68 2.02 13.65
CA GLU A 191 -48.53 1.46 14.71
C GLU A 191 -49.05 2.55 15.65
N LEU A 192 -48.19 3.50 16.03
CA LEU A 192 -48.59 4.65 16.88
C LEU A 192 -49.69 5.49 16.21
N LYS A 193 -49.55 5.78 14.90
CA LYS A 193 -50.57 6.48 14.13
C LYS A 193 -51.92 5.73 14.06
N ARG A 194 -51.85 4.39 13.92
CA ARG A 194 -53.09 3.56 13.95
C ARG A 194 -53.80 3.59 15.30
N GLN A 195 -53.03 3.58 16.41
CA GLN A 195 -53.60 3.64 17.76
C GLN A 195 -54.27 5.01 18.02
N VAL A 196 -53.69 6.12 17.55
CA VAL A 196 -54.29 7.45 17.67
C VAL A 196 -55.58 7.54 16.85
N ALA A 197 -55.59 7.01 15.62
CA ALA A 197 -56.78 7.04 14.75
C ALA A 197 -57.93 6.15 15.22
N ASN A 198 -57.68 5.13 16.06
CA ASN A 198 -58.71 4.27 16.62
C ASN A 198 -59.30 4.81 17.97
N ASN A 199 -58.71 5.85 18.53
CA ASN A 199 -59.15 6.49 19.80
C ASN A 199 -59.90 7.79 19.59
N GLU A 200 -60.12 8.25 18.35
CA GLU A 200 -61.03 9.32 17.94
C GLU A 200 -62.35 8.76 17.41
#